data_e3041c5b8bbdc62a739926545885247f
#
_entry.id   e3041c5b8bbdc62a739926545885247f
#
_cell.length_a   1.000
_cell.length_b   1.000
_cell.length_c   1.000
_cell.angle_alpha   90.00
_cell.angle_beta   90.00
_cell.angle_gamma   90.00
#
_symmetry.space_group_name_H-M   'P 1'
#
loop_
_entity.id
_entity.type
_entity.pdbx_description
1 polymer ?
#
loop_
_entity_poly.entity_id
_entity_poly.type
_entity_poly.pdbx_seq_one_letter_code
_entity_poly.pdbx_strand_id
1 'polypeptide(L)'
;MKKLFTMLTMAMMALTFTSCEDEYIADTLEGTWTGNMYISSEWDGRYYDATSTEVTFLRDPFTYTSGTGYWVDYYSNAPWDYVANHIDWNVSNGVIRVYFCEEGTRIEIRSFRLNHNRFVGTIYDSGNLVDFELYNVSRPYSYWDDYRWGYDSWYDDYYYWARTRSGDADSTKVIEKPKRVVRPALK
;
A
#
# COMPACT_ATOMS: atom_id res chain seq x y z
N MET A 1 30.27 -29.30 25.73
CA MET A 1 29.18 -28.55 26.38
C MET A 1 29.40 -27.02 26.33
N LYS A 2 30.58 -26.49 26.69
CA LYS A 2 30.82 -25.01 26.66
C LYS A 2 30.62 -24.36 25.27
N LYS A 3 31.07 -25.01 24.18
CA LYS A 3 30.93 -24.49 22.80
C LYS A 3 29.45 -24.44 22.33
N LEU A 4 28.61 -25.39 22.75
CA LEU A 4 27.20 -25.43 22.44
C LEU A 4 26.42 -24.31 23.14
N PHE A 5 26.78 -24.02 24.38
CA PHE A 5 26.18 -22.94 25.17
C PHE A 5 26.51 -21.55 24.59
N THR A 6 27.76 -21.37 24.12
CA THR A 6 28.19 -20.11 23.48
C THR A 6 27.49 -19.87 22.14
N MET A 7 27.25 -20.92 21.33
CA MET A 7 26.49 -20.81 20.09
C MET A 7 25.01 -20.49 20.35
N LEU A 8 24.41 -21.08 21.39
CA LEU A 8 23.01 -20.83 21.75
C LEU A 8 22.80 -19.39 22.25
N THR A 9 23.73 -18.87 23.06
CA THR A 9 23.68 -17.47 23.54
C THR A 9 23.89 -16.47 22.41
N MET A 10 24.80 -16.72 21.45
CA MET A 10 24.96 -15.89 20.25
C MET A 10 23.70 -15.87 19.37
N ALA A 11 23.03 -17.01 19.18
CA ALA A 11 21.80 -17.08 18.42
C ALA A 11 20.64 -16.33 19.10
N MET A 12 20.53 -16.40 20.43
CA MET A 12 19.53 -15.63 21.19
C MET A 12 19.78 -14.12 21.13
N MET A 13 21.02 -13.65 21.18
CA MET A 13 21.33 -12.23 21.05
C MET A 13 20.99 -11.70 19.65
N ALA A 14 21.23 -12.47 18.59
CA ALA A 14 20.89 -12.04 17.23
C ALA A 14 19.38 -11.80 17.02
N LEU A 15 18.53 -12.59 17.68
CA LEU A 15 17.07 -12.44 17.57
C LEU A 15 16.52 -11.19 18.30
N THR A 16 17.19 -10.70 19.33
CA THR A 16 16.75 -9.52 20.08
C THR A 16 17.07 -8.20 19.35
N PHE A 17 18.14 -8.16 18.56
CA PHE A 17 18.50 -6.94 17.82
C PHE A 17 17.54 -6.64 16.65
N THR A 18 17.04 -7.66 15.96
CA THR A 18 16.09 -7.46 14.84
C THR A 18 14.74 -6.95 15.31
N SER A 19 14.27 -7.35 16.50
CA SER A 19 13.02 -6.86 17.06
C SER A 19 13.05 -5.36 17.36
N CYS A 20 14.14 -4.86 17.95
CA CYS A 20 14.28 -3.42 18.24
C CYS A 20 14.35 -2.55 16.97
N GLU A 21 14.94 -3.07 15.88
CA GLU A 21 15.00 -2.37 14.61
C GLU A 21 13.62 -2.28 13.95
N ASP A 22 12.85 -3.37 13.92
CA ASP A 22 11.50 -3.41 13.37
C ASP A 22 10.54 -2.48 14.14
N GLU A 23 10.65 -2.41 15.48
CA GLU A 23 9.89 -1.48 16.31
C GLU A 23 10.24 -0.01 16.01
N TYR A 24 11.51 0.30 15.84
CA TYR A 24 11.95 1.65 15.48
C TYR A 24 11.44 2.07 14.09
N ILE A 25 11.47 1.15 13.12
CA ILE A 25 10.90 1.38 11.78
C ILE A 25 9.40 1.66 11.90
N ALA A 26 8.66 0.85 12.64
CA ALA A 26 7.22 0.99 12.83
C ALA A 26 6.84 2.31 13.53
N ASP A 27 7.61 2.71 14.55
CA ASP A 27 7.44 3.99 15.25
C ASP A 27 7.68 5.19 14.33
N THR A 28 8.74 5.13 13.52
CA THR A 28 9.06 6.21 12.56
C THR A 28 8.07 6.26 11.39
N LEU A 29 7.48 5.11 11.02
CA LEU A 29 6.51 5.00 9.94
C LEU A 29 5.14 5.58 10.31
N GLU A 30 4.78 5.59 11.60
CA GLU A 30 3.49 6.09 12.08
C GLU A 30 3.25 7.53 11.63
N GLY A 31 2.07 7.79 11.04
CA GLY A 31 1.67 9.09 10.52
C GLY A 31 1.17 9.06 9.09
N THR A 32 0.98 10.23 8.50
CA THR A 32 0.50 10.39 7.13
C THR A 32 1.62 10.84 6.21
N TRP A 33 1.74 10.17 5.08
CA TRP A 33 2.78 10.35 4.08
C TRP A 33 2.16 10.64 2.72
N THR A 34 2.69 11.61 1.98
CA THR A 34 2.22 11.95 0.64
C THR A 34 3.38 12.07 -0.34
N GLY A 35 3.13 11.72 -1.59
CA GLY A 35 4.12 11.79 -2.66
C GLY A 35 3.73 10.93 -3.85
N ASN A 36 4.71 10.38 -4.57
CA ASN A 36 4.44 9.50 -5.68
C ASN A 36 5.02 8.10 -5.42
N MET A 37 4.17 7.10 -5.45
CA MET A 37 4.55 5.69 -5.34
C MET A 37 4.54 4.99 -6.71
N TYR A 38 4.20 5.71 -7.78
CA TYR A 38 4.18 5.19 -9.16
C TYR A 38 3.37 3.91 -9.31
N ILE A 39 2.27 3.83 -8.55
CA ILE A 39 1.29 2.75 -8.65
C ILE A 39 0.44 3.00 -9.90
N SER A 40 0.05 1.94 -10.57
CA SER A 40 -0.87 2.00 -11.71
C SER A 40 -2.11 1.16 -11.43
N SER A 41 -3.21 1.47 -12.10
CA SER A 41 -4.39 0.62 -12.20
C SER A 41 -4.52 0.11 -13.62
N GLU A 42 -4.75 -1.18 -13.78
CA GLU A 42 -5.07 -1.80 -15.06
C GLU A 42 -6.58 -1.99 -15.18
N TRP A 43 -7.17 -1.50 -16.28
CA TRP A 43 -8.58 -1.68 -16.58
C TRP A 43 -8.84 -1.61 -18.09
N ASP A 44 -9.64 -2.53 -18.60
CA ASP A 44 -9.99 -2.67 -20.03
C ASP A 44 -8.77 -2.65 -20.95
N GLY A 45 -7.70 -3.35 -20.54
CA GLY A 45 -6.42 -3.45 -21.27
C GLY A 45 -5.60 -2.15 -21.29
N ARG A 46 -5.94 -1.18 -20.46
CA ARG A 46 -5.22 0.10 -20.32
C ARG A 46 -4.64 0.23 -18.92
N TYR A 47 -3.55 1.00 -18.84
CA TYR A 47 -2.93 1.35 -17.58
C TYR A 47 -3.15 2.84 -17.29
N TYR A 48 -3.53 3.10 -16.06
CA TYR A 48 -3.74 4.44 -15.52
C TYR A 48 -2.76 4.64 -14.37
N ASP A 49 -1.84 5.58 -14.53
CA ASP A 49 -0.81 5.85 -13.53
C ASP A 49 -1.35 6.83 -12.48
N ALA A 50 -1.12 6.52 -11.21
CA ALA A 50 -1.44 7.43 -10.12
C ALA A 50 -0.53 8.67 -10.20
N THR A 51 -1.11 9.84 -10.04
CA THR A 51 -0.40 11.12 -10.02
C THR A 51 0.20 11.43 -8.66
N SER A 52 -0.45 10.95 -7.60
CA SER A 52 0.04 11.03 -6.23
C SER A 52 -0.56 9.91 -5.38
N THR A 53 0.11 9.62 -4.28
CA THR A 53 -0.35 8.67 -3.27
C THR A 53 -0.32 9.33 -1.90
N GLU A 54 -1.32 9.05 -1.08
CA GLU A 54 -1.35 9.39 0.33
C GLU A 54 -1.54 8.11 1.15
N VAL A 55 -0.67 7.92 2.14
CA VAL A 55 -0.70 6.73 3.01
C VAL A 55 -0.67 7.17 4.46
N THR A 56 -1.59 6.64 5.26
CA THR A 56 -1.58 6.79 6.71
C THR A 56 -1.31 5.45 7.38
N PHE A 57 -0.28 5.41 8.19
CA PHE A 57 0.07 4.26 9.02
C PHE A 57 -0.35 4.55 10.47
N LEU A 58 -1.22 3.70 11.01
CA LEU A 58 -1.68 3.72 12.40
C LEU A 58 -1.10 2.50 13.09
N ARG A 59 -0.22 2.73 14.07
CA ARG A 59 0.45 1.64 14.77
C ARG A 59 -0.47 1.00 15.82
N ASP A 60 -0.44 -0.32 15.90
CA ASP A 60 -1.07 -1.07 16.99
C ASP A 60 -0.21 -0.95 18.26
N PRO A 61 -0.75 -0.39 19.35
CA PRO A 61 -0.01 -0.20 20.59
C PRO A 61 0.35 -1.52 21.31
N PHE A 62 -0.22 -2.65 20.89
CA PHE A 62 0.01 -3.94 21.53
C PHE A 62 1.04 -4.81 20.80
N THR A 63 1.17 -4.65 19.49
CA THR A 63 2.11 -5.45 18.67
C THR A 63 3.39 -4.70 18.33
N TYR A 64 3.42 -3.38 18.43
CA TYR A 64 4.54 -2.45 18.20
C TYR A 64 5.13 -2.44 16.79
N THR A 65 5.03 -3.53 16.03
CA THR A 65 5.63 -3.68 14.69
C THR A 65 4.58 -3.81 13.59
N SER A 66 3.31 -3.61 13.90
CA SER A 66 2.21 -3.71 12.94
C SER A 66 1.11 -2.69 13.24
N GLY A 67 0.14 -2.60 12.35
CA GLY A 67 -1.00 -1.75 12.51
C GLY A 67 -1.93 -1.79 11.32
N THR A 68 -2.84 -0.84 11.32
CA THR A 68 -3.79 -0.60 10.23
C THR A 68 -3.52 0.75 9.58
N GLY A 69 -4.32 1.16 8.62
CA GLY A 69 -4.19 2.47 8.03
C GLY A 69 -5.03 2.64 6.78
N TYR A 70 -4.64 3.64 6.01
CA TYR A 70 -5.35 4.02 4.78
C TYR A 70 -4.34 4.29 3.68
N TRP A 71 -4.70 3.92 2.46
CA TRP A 71 -3.90 4.16 1.27
C TRP A 71 -4.80 4.69 0.16
N VAL A 72 -4.49 5.87 -0.35
CA VAL A 72 -5.24 6.52 -1.44
C VAL A 72 -4.30 6.85 -2.58
N ASP A 73 -4.60 6.32 -3.75
CA ASP A 73 -3.95 6.70 -5.00
C ASP A 73 -4.88 7.61 -5.79
N TYR A 74 -4.39 8.77 -6.22
CA TYR A 74 -5.11 9.78 -6.99
C TYR A 74 -4.74 9.68 -8.46
N TYR A 75 -5.73 9.85 -9.33
CA TYR A 75 -5.59 9.73 -10.78
C TYR A 75 -6.11 10.99 -11.48
N SER A 76 -5.48 11.40 -12.58
CA SER A 76 -5.95 12.52 -13.41
C SER A 76 -6.52 12.07 -14.77
N ASN A 77 -6.16 10.86 -15.22
CA ASN A 77 -6.52 10.36 -16.54
C ASN A 77 -7.30 9.04 -16.50
N ALA A 78 -7.71 8.59 -15.30
CA ALA A 78 -8.56 7.42 -15.14
C ALA A 78 -10.04 7.81 -15.15
N PRO A 79 -10.96 6.86 -15.34
CA PRO A 79 -12.39 7.09 -15.18
C PRO A 79 -12.83 7.37 -13.73
N TRP A 80 -11.92 7.24 -12.77
CA TRP A 80 -12.08 7.54 -11.35
C TRP A 80 -11.05 8.58 -10.91
N ASP A 81 -11.37 9.37 -9.91
CA ASP A 81 -10.48 10.39 -9.36
C ASP A 81 -9.46 9.80 -8.39
N TYR A 82 -9.86 8.78 -7.64
CA TYR A 82 -9.01 8.10 -6.66
C TYR A 82 -9.43 6.65 -6.44
N VAL A 83 -8.52 5.87 -5.83
CA VAL A 83 -8.79 4.54 -5.26
C VAL A 83 -8.28 4.53 -3.84
N ALA A 84 -9.20 4.39 -2.88
CA ALA A 84 -8.90 4.33 -1.46
C ALA A 84 -9.01 2.90 -0.92
N ASN A 85 -8.09 2.50 -0.06
CA ASN A 85 -8.08 1.20 0.59
C ASN A 85 -7.80 1.33 2.08
N HIS A 86 -8.46 0.50 2.88
CA HIS A 86 -7.92 0.17 4.19
C HIS A 86 -6.70 -0.73 4.01
N ILE A 87 -5.72 -0.52 4.86
CA ILE A 87 -4.53 -1.36 4.86
C ILE A 87 -4.28 -1.98 6.22
N ASP A 88 -3.82 -3.23 6.21
CA ASP A 88 -3.10 -3.84 7.31
C ASP A 88 -1.62 -3.85 6.97
N TRP A 89 -0.77 -3.52 7.93
CA TRP A 89 0.67 -3.50 7.68
C TRP A 89 1.47 -4.10 8.82
N ASN A 90 2.65 -4.61 8.50
CA ASN A 90 3.61 -5.06 9.49
C ASN A 90 5.06 -4.87 9.02
N VAL A 91 5.94 -4.69 9.99
CA VAL A 91 7.39 -4.68 9.79
C VAL A 91 7.96 -5.98 10.34
N SER A 92 8.75 -6.67 9.55
CA SER A 92 9.43 -7.88 9.97
C SER A 92 10.73 -8.07 9.18
N ASN A 93 11.85 -8.22 9.90
CA ASN A 93 13.20 -8.34 9.34
C ASN A 93 13.54 -7.19 8.38
N GLY A 94 13.23 -5.96 8.75
CA GLY A 94 13.49 -4.76 7.95
C GLY A 94 12.67 -4.67 6.66
N VAL A 95 11.58 -5.43 6.52
CA VAL A 95 10.65 -5.38 5.39
C VAL A 95 9.30 -4.91 5.88
N ILE A 96 8.73 -3.88 5.23
CA ILE A 96 7.38 -3.42 5.47
C ILE A 96 6.46 -4.15 4.48
N ARG A 97 5.44 -4.85 5.00
CA ARG A 97 4.42 -5.53 4.21
C ARG A 97 3.11 -4.81 4.38
N VAL A 98 2.45 -4.51 3.27
CA VAL A 98 1.15 -3.84 3.25
C VAL A 98 0.15 -4.74 2.54
N TYR A 99 -0.98 -4.99 3.18
CA TYR A 99 -2.12 -5.71 2.63
C TYR A 99 -3.27 -4.73 2.39
N PHE A 100 -3.82 -4.71 1.19
CA PHE A 100 -4.96 -3.88 0.78
C PHE A 100 -6.25 -4.66 0.99
N CYS A 101 -7.06 -4.24 1.97
CA CYS A 101 -8.21 -5.01 2.44
C CYS A 101 -9.29 -5.19 1.37
N GLU A 102 -9.61 -4.13 0.61
CA GLU A 102 -10.65 -4.16 -0.41
C GLU A 102 -10.22 -4.91 -1.67
N GLU A 103 -8.93 -4.92 -1.98
CA GLU A 103 -8.39 -5.55 -3.18
C GLU A 103 -7.94 -6.99 -2.93
N GLY A 104 -7.70 -7.37 -1.67
CA GLY A 104 -7.17 -8.69 -1.31
C GLY A 104 -5.72 -8.91 -1.79
N THR A 105 -4.98 -7.85 -2.07
CA THR A 105 -3.61 -7.88 -2.59
C THR A 105 -2.60 -7.40 -1.57
N ARG A 106 -1.31 -7.63 -1.82
CA ARG A 106 -0.23 -7.19 -0.93
C ARG A 106 0.98 -6.72 -1.72
N ILE A 107 1.74 -5.82 -1.11
CA ILE A 107 3.05 -5.38 -1.58
C ILE A 107 4.07 -5.50 -0.45
N GLU A 108 5.34 -5.50 -0.82
CA GLU A 108 6.45 -5.35 0.12
C GLU A 108 7.24 -4.09 -0.21
N ILE A 109 7.66 -3.37 0.83
CA ILE A 109 8.56 -2.23 0.71
C ILE A 109 9.91 -2.65 1.28
N ARG A 110 10.93 -2.55 0.45
CA ARG A 110 12.30 -2.98 0.74
C ARG A 110 13.30 -1.89 0.38
N SER A 111 14.54 -2.05 0.83
CA SER A 111 15.66 -1.13 0.47
C SER A 111 15.31 0.33 0.71
N PHE A 112 14.65 0.63 1.84
CA PHE A 112 14.16 1.97 2.14
C PHE A 112 15.10 2.75 3.06
N ARG A 113 14.92 4.07 3.04
CA ARG A 113 15.42 5.03 4.02
C ARG A 113 14.24 5.81 4.57
N LEU A 114 14.06 5.75 5.86
CA LEU A 114 12.94 6.33 6.58
C LEU A 114 13.45 7.25 7.69
N ASN A 115 12.92 8.44 7.77
CA ASN A 115 13.05 9.36 8.89
C ASN A 115 11.75 10.13 9.07
N HIS A 116 11.64 10.95 10.11
CA HIS A 116 10.39 11.65 10.44
C HIS A 116 9.81 12.56 9.33
N ASN A 117 10.59 12.92 8.31
CA ASN A 117 10.14 13.84 7.26
C ASN A 117 10.07 13.19 5.88
N ARG A 118 10.84 12.12 5.64
CA ARG A 118 11.01 11.54 4.29
C ARG A 118 11.08 10.03 4.34
N PHE A 119 10.34 9.41 3.44
CA PHE A 119 10.31 7.98 3.24
C PHE A 119 10.56 7.66 1.77
N VAL A 120 11.71 7.09 1.47
CA VAL A 120 12.09 6.62 0.12
C VAL A 120 12.37 5.13 0.18
N GLY A 121 12.01 4.41 -0.85
CA GLY A 121 12.23 2.97 -0.88
C GLY A 121 11.82 2.37 -2.21
N THR A 122 11.82 1.04 -2.26
CA THR A 122 11.42 0.27 -3.42
C THR A 122 10.23 -0.61 -3.06
N ILE A 123 9.13 -0.48 -3.80
CA ILE A 123 8.00 -1.41 -3.76
C ILE A 123 8.38 -2.64 -4.56
N TYR A 124 8.13 -3.79 -3.97
CA TYR A 124 8.24 -5.10 -4.61
C TYR A 124 6.87 -5.78 -4.68
N ASP A 125 6.46 -6.11 -5.88
CA ASP A 125 5.25 -6.88 -6.14
C ASP A 125 5.46 -7.84 -7.32
N SER A 126 5.30 -9.14 -7.08
CA SER A 126 5.29 -10.19 -8.11
C SER A 126 6.46 -10.13 -9.11
N GLY A 127 7.64 -9.68 -8.66
CA GLY A 127 8.85 -9.55 -9.49
C GLY A 127 9.06 -8.15 -10.08
N ASN A 128 8.11 -7.24 -9.96
CA ASN A 128 8.25 -5.84 -10.35
C ASN A 128 8.84 -5.02 -9.20
N LEU A 129 9.63 -4.03 -9.56
CA LEU A 129 10.30 -3.11 -8.65
C LEU A 129 10.00 -1.68 -9.06
N VAL A 130 9.53 -0.85 -8.12
CA VAL A 130 9.26 0.56 -8.34
C VAL A 130 9.81 1.36 -7.17
N ASP A 131 10.68 2.33 -7.47
CA ASP A 131 11.19 3.26 -6.47
C ASP A 131 10.16 4.36 -6.21
N PHE A 132 10.06 4.79 -4.95
CA PHE A 132 9.12 5.82 -4.54
C PHE A 132 9.75 6.84 -3.60
N GLU A 133 9.07 7.96 -3.45
CA GLU A 133 9.41 9.01 -2.50
C GLU A 133 8.15 9.64 -1.91
N LEU A 134 8.07 9.63 -0.57
CA LEU A 134 6.99 10.24 0.21
C LEU A 134 7.56 11.20 1.24
N TYR A 135 6.74 12.17 1.61
CA TYR A 135 7.01 13.17 2.66
C TYR A 135 5.93 13.10 3.72
N ASN A 136 6.35 13.22 4.99
CA ASN A 136 5.42 13.23 6.11
C ASN A 136 4.61 14.53 6.10
N VAL A 137 3.30 14.38 6.33
CA VAL A 137 2.36 15.50 6.43
C VAL A 137 1.48 15.36 7.67
N SER A 138 1.18 16.49 8.31
CA SER A 138 0.26 16.49 9.43
C SER A 138 -1.16 16.68 8.93
N ARG A 139 -1.99 15.64 9.06
CA ARG A 139 -3.43 15.72 8.73
C ARG A 139 -4.29 15.15 9.84
N PRO A 140 -5.49 15.74 10.11
CA PRO A 140 -6.42 15.20 11.09
C PRO A 140 -7.03 13.88 10.58
N TYR A 141 -7.22 12.91 11.49
CA TYR A 141 -7.78 11.58 11.19
C TYR A 141 -9.20 11.60 10.61
N SER A 142 -9.99 12.63 10.91
CA SER A 142 -11.37 12.78 10.40
C SER A 142 -11.48 12.98 8.87
N TYR A 143 -10.36 13.15 8.18
CA TYR A 143 -10.32 13.34 6.73
C TYR A 143 -10.72 12.07 5.94
N TRP A 144 -10.61 10.88 6.55
CA TRP A 144 -10.80 9.60 5.89
C TRP A 144 -12.25 9.13 5.84
N ASP A 145 -13.16 9.74 6.61
CA ASP A 145 -14.55 9.33 6.71
C ASP A 145 -15.36 9.57 5.42
N ASP A 146 -14.87 10.43 4.52
CA ASP A 146 -15.54 10.80 3.26
C ASP A 146 -15.14 9.94 2.05
N TYR A 147 -14.18 9.02 2.20
CA TYR A 147 -13.73 8.19 1.09
C TYR A 147 -14.67 7.02 0.81
N ARG A 148 -14.85 6.73 -0.48
CA ARG A 148 -15.39 5.47 -0.95
C ARG A 148 -14.24 4.49 -1.14
N TRP A 149 -14.41 3.27 -0.66
CA TRP A 149 -13.35 2.28 -0.53
C TRP A 149 -13.31 1.30 -1.71
N GLY A 150 -12.11 1.02 -2.20
CA GLY A 150 -11.84 0.09 -3.27
C GLY A 150 -12.34 0.56 -4.65
N TYR A 151 -12.16 -0.31 -5.63
CA TYR A 151 -12.68 -0.08 -6.98
C TYR A 151 -14.20 -0.31 -7.07
N ASP A 152 -14.81 -1.03 -6.14
CA ASP A 152 -16.21 -1.43 -6.20
C ASP A 152 -17.16 -0.24 -6.22
N SER A 153 -16.86 0.79 -5.44
CA SER A 153 -17.68 2.00 -5.37
C SER A 153 -17.79 2.75 -6.69
N TRP A 154 -16.72 2.74 -7.50
CA TRP A 154 -16.73 3.35 -8.83
C TRP A 154 -17.28 2.38 -9.89
N TYR A 155 -16.93 1.08 -9.79
CA TYR A 155 -17.35 0.05 -10.74
C TYR A 155 -18.87 -0.11 -10.77
N ASP A 156 -19.54 -0.08 -9.64
CA ASP A 156 -20.99 -0.18 -9.53
C ASP A 156 -21.68 1.01 -10.18
N ASP A 157 -21.20 2.24 -9.98
CA ASP A 157 -21.71 3.44 -10.61
C ASP A 157 -21.54 3.40 -12.15
N TYR A 158 -20.36 2.98 -12.63
CA TYR A 158 -20.04 2.84 -14.04
C TYR A 158 -20.89 1.75 -14.71
N TYR A 159 -21.02 0.59 -14.08
CA TYR A 159 -21.81 -0.53 -14.58
C TYR A 159 -23.30 -0.18 -14.71
N TYR A 160 -23.85 0.50 -13.72
CA TYR A 160 -25.22 0.99 -13.74
C TYR A 160 -25.43 1.98 -14.89
N TRP A 161 -24.52 2.93 -15.08
CA TRP A 161 -24.60 3.94 -16.13
C TRP A 161 -24.41 3.34 -17.54
N ALA A 162 -23.48 2.42 -17.73
CA ALA A 162 -23.27 1.73 -19.01
C ALA A 162 -24.50 0.91 -19.42
N ARG A 163 -25.12 0.23 -18.47
CA ARG A 163 -26.32 -0.58 -18.68
C ARG A 163 -27.57 0.25 -19.03
N THR A 164 -27.71 1.45 -18.45
CA THR A 164 -28.84 2.34 -18.74
C THR A 164 -28.73 3.01 -20.09
N ARG A 165 -27.53 3.16 -20.65
CA ARG A 165 -27.33 3.77 -21.99
C ARG A 165 -27.37 2.78 -23.14
N SER A 166 -27.01 1.55 -22.94
CA SER A 166 -26.88 0.58 -24.04
C SER A 166 -28.18 -0.08 -24.44
N GLY A 167 -29.36 0.31 -24.04
CA GLY A 167 -30.66 -0.13 -24.56
C GLY A 167 -30.82 -1.57 -25.08
N ASP A 168 -29.71 -2.30 -25.16
CA ASP A 168 -29.57 -3.68 -25.63
C ASP A 168 -29.30 -4.63 -24.47
N ALA A 169 -30.19 -5.59 -24.28
CA ALA A 169 -30.17 -6.62 -23.25
C ALA A 169 -29.10 -7.71 -23.47
N ASP A 170 -28.16 -7.56 -24.42
CA ASP A 170 -27.13 -8.55 -24.73
C ASP A 170 -25.74 -8.13 -24.24
N SER A 171 -25.64 -7.70 -22.97
CA SER A 171 -24.36 -7.42 -22.34
C SER A 171 -23.88 -8.59 -21.47
N THR A 172 -23.53 -9.68 -22.08
CA THR A 172 -22.74 -10.78 -21.46
C THR A 172 -21.25 -10.45 -21.36
N LYS A 173 -20.83 -9.24 -21.74
CA LYS A 173 -19.46 -8.82 -21.56
C LYS A 173 -19.23 -8.49 -20.08
N VAL A 174 -18.72 -9.43 -19.33
CA VAL A 174 -18.22 -9.21 -17.97
C VAL A 174 -17.07 -8.22 -18.10
N ILE A 175 -17.30 -6.97 -17.72
CA ILE A 175 -16.22 -5.97 -17.63
C ILE A 175 -15.42 -6.35 -16.39
N GLU A 176 -14.13 -6.67 -16.56
CA GLU A 176 -13.26 -6.94 -15.44
C GLU A 176 -13.12 -5.70 -14.55
N LYS A 177 -13.08 -5.91 -13.22
CA LYS A 177 -12.80 -4.82 -12.28
C LYS A 177 -11.38 -4.31 -12.49
N PRO A 178 -11.15 -3.01 -12.27
CA PRO A 178 -9.78 -2.50 -12.24
C PRO A 178 -8.96 -3.22 -11.17
N LYS A 179 -7.67 -3.37 -11.41
CA LYS A 179 -6.74 -3.95 -10.44
C LYS A 179 -5.48 -3.11 -10.31
N ARG A 180 -4.97 -3.04 -9.10
CA ARG A 180 -3.68 -2.42 -8.80
C ARG A 180 -2.55 -3.17 -9.47
N VAL A 181 -1.59 -2.46 -10.02
CA VAL A 181 -0.40 -3.02 -10.67
C VAL A 181 0.82 -2.18 -10.27
N VAL A 182 1.86 -2.86 -9.83
CA VAL A 182 3.19 -2.27 -9.67
C VAL A 182 3.97 -2.56 -10.95
N ARG A 183 4.35 -1.51 -11.66
CA ARG A 183 5.11 -1.65 -12.92
C ARG A 183 6.20 -0.59 -13.00
N PRO A 184 7.38 -0.92 -13.55
CA PRO A 184 8.42 0.07 -13.77
C PRO A 184 7.89 1.23 -14.61
N ALA A 185 8.23 2.47 -14.24
CA ALA A 185 7.92 3.63 -15.05
C ALA A 185 8.50 3.44 -16.46
N LEU A 186 7.69 3.67 -17.48
CA LEU A 186 8.18 3.70 -18.86
C LEU A 186 9.19 4.85 -18.98
N LYS A 187 10.43 4.50 -19.29
CA LYS A 187 11.50 5.47 -19.53
C LYS A 187 11.31 6.18 -20.87
#